data_fce600002f75e1d46af7da6cd6330d23
#
_entry.id   fce600002f75e1d46af7da6cd6330d23
#
_cell.length_a   1.000
_cell.length_b   1.000
_cell.length_c   1.000
_cell.angle_alpha   90.00
_cell.angle_beta   90.00
_cell.angle_gamma   90.00
#
_symmetry.space_group_name_H-M   'P 1'
#
loop_
_entity.id
_entity.type
_entity.pdbx_description
1 polymer ?
#
loop_
_entity_poly.entity_id
_entity_poly.type
_entity_poly.pdbx_seq_one_letter_code
_entity_poly.pdbx_strand_id
1 'polypeptide(L)'
;MVDLDSPKERRKRNDLWSYLFVGLVGAVIGGFLVAGIAPQVLIHRMGLTYTSANPPTITESGTSPVTTPTASPDSPDPWERVIYASEKVSPAVVGIVNKTYVVDFFGRKFGRDSSGSGLIVTQDGYIVTNNHVVENSGGLTVFLADGRSFPATVVGTDPATDLAVIKIDAQGLPIGVFGNSDALRPGQLAVAIGNPLGLDFKFTVTQGVISGLDRVLTVGD
;
A
#
# COMPACT_ATOMS: atom_id res chain seq x y z
N MET A 1 -27.00 -15.92 -55.41
CA MET A 1 -25.54 -16.09 -55.22
C MET A 1 -24.92 -14.83 -55.79
N VAL A 2 -24.62 -13.85 -54.93
CA VAL A 2 -24.13 -12.52 -55.37
C VAL A 2 -22.61 -12.61 -55.43
N ASP A 3 -22.08 -12.31 -56.63
CA ASP A 3 -20.65 -12.34 -56.94
C ASP A 3 -19.96 -11.14 -56.26
N LEU A 4 -19.23 -11.39 -55.16
CA LEU A 4 -18.58 -10.39 -54.32
C LEU A 4 -17.18 -9.96 -54.78
N ASP A 5 -16.79 -10.27 -56.02
CA ASP A 5 -15.43 -10.03 -56.48
C ASP A 5 -15.35 -9.14 -57.74
N SER A 6 -16.14 -8.05 -57.78
CA SER A 6 -16.04 -7.08 -58.84
C SER A 6 -14.82 -6.15 -58.66
N PRO A 7 -14.09 -5.82 -59.76
CA PRO A 7 -12.89 -4.97 -59.70
C PRO A 7 -13.10 -3.59 -59.12
N LYS A 8 -14.35 -3.09 -59.08
CA LYS A 8 -14.71 -1.78 -58.50
C LYS A 8 -14.72 -1.80 -56.97
N GLU A 9 -15.05 -2.93 -56.34
CA GLU A 9 -15.05 -3.04 -54.87
C GLU A 9 -13.63 -3.23 -54.32
N ARG A 10 -12.77 -3.92 -55.04
CA ARG A 10 -11.33 -4.03 -54.67
C ARG A 10 -10.65 -2.67 -54.68
N ARG A 11 -10.98 -1.80 -55.61
CA ARG A 11 -10.38 -0.45 -55.70
C ARG A 11 -10.81 0.42 -54.55
N LYS A 12 -12.12 0.43 -54.17
CA LYS A 12 -12.62 1.17 -53.01
C LYS A 12 -12.03 0.70 -51.69
N ARG A 13 -11.79 -0.59 -51.55
CA ARG A 13 -11.22 -1.17 -50.33
C ARG A 13 -9.74 -0.82 -50.17
N ASN A 14 -8.99 -0.77 -51.24
CA ASN A 14 -7.59 -0.35 -51.20
C ASN A 14 -7.44 1.14 -50.91
N ASP A 15 -8.34 1.98 -51.42
CA ASP A 15 -8.34 3.41 -51.13
C ASP A 15 -8.64 3.67 -49.64
N LEU A 16 -9.57 2.92 -49.02
CA LEU A 16 -9.90 3.05 -47.60
C LEU A 16 -8.70 2.69 -46.70
N TRP A 17 -7.98 1.64 -47.04
CA TRP A 17 -6.76 1.25 -46.33
C TRP A 17 -5.63 2.27 -46.47
N SER A 18 -5.50 2.89 -47.64
CA SER A 18 -4.55 3.97 -47.91
C SER A 18 -4.84 5.21 -47.03
N TYR A 19 -6.12 5.60 -46.93
CA TYR A 19 -6.51 6.75 -46.06
C TYR A 19 -6.32 6.47 -44.58
N LEU A 20 -6.59 5.23 -44.11
CA LEU A 20 -6.32 4.82 -42.75
C LEU A 20 -4.82 4.83 -42.44
N PHE A 21 -4.00 4.37 -43.38
CA PHE A 21 -2.54 4.36 -43.19
C PHE A 21 -1.97 5.80 -43.13
N VAL A 22 -2.41 6.68 -44.04
CA VAL A 22 -2.00 8.10 -44.03
C VAL A 22 -2.46 8.81 -42.78
N GLY A 23 -3.69 8.54 -42.26
CA GLY A 23 -4.20 9.09 -41.01
C GLY A 23 -3.41 8.63 -39.82
N LEU A 24 -3.04 7.35 -39.75
CA LEU A 24 -2.23 6.79 -38.65
C LEU A 24 -0.81 7.38 -38.64
N VAL A 25 -0.17 7.50 -39.81
CA VAL A 25 1.16 8.12 -39.94
C VAL A 25 1.11 9.59 -39.52
N GLY A 26 0.07 10.32 -39.95
CA GLY A 26 -0.14 11.72 -39.52
C GLY A 26 -0.33 11.89 -38.04
N ALA A 27 -1.09 10.99 -37.40
CA ALA A 27 -1.30 11.01 -35.95
C ALA A 27 0.00 10.73 -35.14
N VAL A 28 0.82 9.80 -35.63
CA VAL A 28 2.11 9.48 -35.01
C VAL A 28 3.10 10.64 -35.15
N ILE A 29 3.23 11.21 -36.33
CA ILE A 29 4.12 12.37 -36.59
C ILE A 29 3.63 13.59 -35.79
N GLY A 30 2.33 13.87 -35.78
CA GLY A 30 1.74 14.96 -35.05
C GLY A 30 1.93 14.80 -33.53
N GLY A 31 1.76 13.58 -33.00
CA GLY A 31 2.01 13.25 -31.60
C GLY A 31 3.48 13.47 -31.20
N PHE A 32 4.43 13.06 -32.02
CA PHE A 32 5.87 13.27 -31.79
C PHE A 32 6.25 14.76 -31.83
N LEU A 33 5.68 15.55 -32.78
CA LEU A 33 5.91 16.99 -32.84
C LEU A 33 5.38 17.73 -31.61
N VAL A 34 4.18 17.37 -31.14
CA VAL A 34 3.58 17.98 -29.93
C VAL A 34 4.34 17.57 -28.67
N ALA A 35 4.71 16.31 -28.53
CA ALA A 35 5.43 15.83 -27.36
C ALA A 35 6.89 16.30 -27.28
N GLY A 36 7.55 16.48 -28.45
CA GLY A 36 8.96 16.88 -28.49
C GLY A 36 9.20 18.39 -28.46
N ILE A 37 8.35 19.18 -29.10
CA ILE A 37 8.59 20.63 -29.32
C ILE A 37 7.76 21.50 -28.38
N ALA A 38 6.52 21.10 -28.04
CA ALA A 38 5.64 21.91 -27.22
C ALA A 38 6.19 22.21 -25.82
N PRO A 39 6.84 21.27 -25.09
CA PRO A 39 7.42 21.58 -23.78
C PRO A 39 8.55 22.63 -23.87
N GLN A 40 9.39 22.55 -24.89
CA GLN A 40 10.53 23.49 -25.03
C GLN A 40 10.08 24.92 -25.39
N VAL A 41 9.05 25.05 -26.23
CA VAL A 41 8.50 26.34 -26.61
C VAL A 41 7.74 26.99 -25.44
N LEU A 42 7.06 26.20 -24.62
CA LEU A 42 6.31 26.69 -23.46
C LEU A 42 7.26 27.20 -22.37
N ILE A 43 8.37 26.47 -22.12
CA ILE A 43 9.41 26.88 -21.14
C ILE A 43 10.07 28.19 -21.59
N HIS A 44 10.32 28.38 -22.89
CA HIS A 44 10.95 29.58 -23.40
C HIS A 44 10.04 30.83 -23.35
N ARG A 45 8.71 30.64 -23.51
CA ARG A 45 7.73 31.72 -23.42
C ARG A 45 7.37 32.13 -21.99
N MET A 46 7.50 31.22 -21.02
CA MET A 46 7.21 31.51 -19.61
C MET A 46 8.38 32.15 -18.85
N GLY A 47 9.54 32.36 -19.50
CA GLY A 47 10.69 32.98 -18.86
C GLY A 47 11.26 32.21 -17.66
N LEU A 48 10.94 30.92 -17.55
CA LEU A 48 11.50 30.06 -16.51
C LEU A 48 12.92 29.67 -16.91
N THR A 49 13.86 30.57 -16.66
CA THR A 49 15.28 30.22 -16.69
C THR A 49 15.53 29.27 -15.52
N TYR A 50 15.81 28.00 -15.85
CA TYR A 50 16.42 27.08 -14.89
C TYR A 50 17.83 27.61 -14.61
N THR A 51 17.94 28.47 -13.61
CA THR A 51 19.25 28.78 -13.04
C THR A 51 19.69 27.52 -12.34
N SER A 52 20.64 26.79 -12.93
CA SER A 52 21.37 25.73 -12.24
C SER A 52 22.13 26.43 -11.08
N ALA A 53 21.43 26.63 -9.97
CA ALA A 53 22.09 26.96 -8.73
C ALA A 53 22.93 25.73 -8.36
N ASN A 54 24.23 25.89 -8.35
CA ASN A 54 25.11 24.92 -7.71
C ASN A 54 24.51 24.63 -6.34
N PRO A 55 24.38 23.35 -5.94
CA PRO A 55 23.90 23.05 -4.61
C PRO A 55 24.81 23.79 -3.62
N PRO A 56 24.22 24.44 -2.60
CA PRO A 56 25.04 25.10 -1.60
C PRO A 56 26.02 24.08 -1.04
N THR A 57 27.30 24.39 -1.10
CA THR A 57 28.35 23.62 -0.45
C THR A 57 28.02 23.67 1.04
N ILE A 58 27.45 22.58 1.58
CA ILE A 58 27.27 22.43 3.01
C ILE A 58 28.69 22.30 3.59
N THR A 59 29.22 23.38 4.10
CA THR A 59 30.40 23.33 4.94
C THR A 59 29.97 22.56 6.18
N GLU A 60 30.48 21.34 6.34
CA GLU A 60 30.35 20.57 7.59
C GLU A 60 31.00 21.37 8.71
N SER A 61 30.21 22.21 9.35
CA SER A 61 30.59 22.91 10.57
C SER A 61 30.20 22.03 11.75
N GLY A 62 31.20 21.34 12.28
CA GLY A 62 31.18 20.72 13.60
C GLY A 62 30.15 19.61 13.78
N THR A 63 30.59 18.37 13.65
CA THR A 63 29.91 17.19 14.17
C THR A 63 29.81 17.26 15.72
N SER A 64 28.82 18.00 16.21
CA SER A 64 28.29 17.66 17.52
C SER A 64 27.61 16.28 17.36
N PRO A 65 27.88 15.31 18.21
CA PRO A 65 27.16 14.05 18.16
C PRO A 65 25.69 14.38 18.31
N VAL A 66 24.91 14.13 17.24
CA VAL A 66 23.45 14.13 17.32
C VAL A 66 23.11 12.98 18.27
N THR A 67 22.99 13.30 19.54
CA THR A 67 22.36 12.39 20.50
C THR A 67 20.91 12.32 20.06
N THR A 68 20.56 11.24 19.36
CA THR A 68 19.17 10.93 19.08
C THR A 68 18.48 10.85 20.45
N PRO A 69 17.52 11.74 20.77
CA PRO A 69 16.83 11.66 22.06
C PRO A 69 16.14 10.31 22.09
N THR A 70 16.40 9.52 23.12
CA THR A 70 15.68 8.27 23.35
C THR A 70 14.25 8.64 23.67
N ALA A 71 13.32 8.26 22.82
CA ALA A 71 11.91 8.53 23.02
C ALA A 71 11.43 7.98 24.38
N SER A 72 10.60 8.73 25.09
CA SER A 72 10.15 8.39 26.45
C SER A 72 8.63 8.38 26.56
N PRO A 73 8.03 7.42 27.28
CA PRO A 73 6.59 7.39 27.53
C PRO A 73 6.12 8.58 28.39
N ASP A 74 7.00 9.11 29.23
CA ASP A 74 6.71 10.20 30.17
C ASP A 74 7.12 11.57 29.65
N SER A 75 7.55 11.66 28.39
CA SER A 75 7.91 12.94 27.78
C SER A 75 6.73 13.92 27.81
N PRO A 76 6.97 15.19 28.18
CA PRO A 76 5.96 16.24 28.06
C PRO A 76 5.59 16.52 26.60
N ASP A 77 6.47 16.19 25.63
CA ASP A 77 6.20 16.32 24.22
C ASP A 77 5.32 15.17 23.71
N PRO A 78 4.09 15.44 23.22
CA PRO A 78 3.22 14.41 22.65
C PRO A 78 3.86 13.65 21.48
N TRP A 79 4.72 14.29 20.72
CA TRP A 79 5.37 13.69 19.55
C TRP A 79 6.39 12.62 19.96
N GLU A 80 7.16 12.87 21.01
CA GLU A 80 8.08 11.87 21.55
C GLU A 80 7.33 10.64 22.08
N ARG A 81 6.15 10.84 22.67
CA ARG A 81 5.31 9.71 23.09
C ARG A 81 4.79 8.89 21.92
N VAL A 82 4.47 9.53 20.78
CA VAL A 82 4.10 8.83 19.54
C VAL A 82 5.27 8.03 18.99
N ILE A 83 6.47 8.63 18.97
CA ILE A 83 7.69 7.95 18.53
C ILE A 83 7.96 6.74 19.42
N TYR A 84 7.93 6.92 20.75
CA TYR A 84 8.11 5.83 21.71
C TYR A 84 7.11 4.68 21.49
N ALA A 85 5.82 4.99 21.36
CA ALA A 85 4.79 3.98 21.12
C ALA A 85 5.02 3.22 19.80
N SER A 86 5.41 3.94 18.75
CA SER A 86 5.73 3.36 17.47
C SER A 86 6.93 2.41 17.55
N GLU A 87 8.04 2.85 18.12
CA GLU A 87 9.26 2.03 18.27
C GLU A 87 9.01 0.79 19.11
N LYS A 88 8.18 0.92 20.15
CA LYS A 88 7.85 -0.18 21.06
C LYS A 88 6.96 -1.25 20.44
N VAL A 89 5.98 -0.84 19.62
CA VAL A 89 4.91 -1.73 19.14
C VAL A 89 5.18 -2.23 17.73
N SER A 90 5.80 -1.42 16.85
CA SER A 90 6.04 -1.80 15.44
C SER A 90 6.73 -3.15 15.25
N PRO A 91 7.68 -3.58 16.11
CA PRO A 91 8.28 -4.92 15.95
C PRO A 91 7.29 -6.07 16.06
N ALA A 92 6.18 -5.89 16.79
CA ALA A 92 5.13 -6.90 16.95
C ALA A 92 4.04 -6.80 15.86
N VAL A 93 4.02 -5.73 15.05
CA VAL A 93 3.07 -5.57 13.94
C VAL A 93 3.62 -6.29 12.72
N VAL A 94 2.75 -6.98 11.99
CA VAL A 94 3.09 -7.73 10.78
C VAL A 94 2.22 -7.32 9.61
N GLY A 95 2.77 -7.44 8.42
CA GLY A 95 2.00 -7.41 7.17
C GLY A 95 1.54 -8.81 6.80
N ILE A 96 0.32 -8.93 6.31
CA ILE A 96 -0.27 -10.20 5.87
C ILE A 96 -0.66 -10.04 4.41
N VAL A 97 -0.24 -10.97 3.56
CA VAL A 97 -0.66 -11.08 2.17
C VAL A 97 -1.44 -12.38 2.02
N ASN A 98 -2.67 -12.25 1.56
CA ASN A 98 -3.56 -13.37 1.26
C ASN A 98 -3.69 -13.51 -0.26
N LYS A 99 -3.27 -14.66 -0.79
CA LYS A 99 -3.43 -15.03 -2.20
C LYS A 99 -4.77 -15.71 -2.38
N THR A 100 -5.70 -15.04 -3.05
CA THR A 100 -7.00 -15.59 -3.40
C THR A 100 -7.07 -15.87 -4.89
N TYR A 101 -7.93 -16.80 -5.30
CA TYR A 101 -8.18 -17.09 -6.71
C TYR A 101 -9.64 -16.86 -7.03
N VAL A 102 -9.89 -15.99 -7.99
CA VAL A 102 -11.23 -15.77 -8.54
C VAL A 102 -11.34 -16.54 -9.85
N VAL A 103 -12.42 -17.29 -10.03
CA VAL A 103 -12.70 -18.02 -11.27
C VAL A 103 -13.67 -17.17 -12.10
N ASP A 104 -13.32 -16.86 -13.35
CA ASP A 104 -14.21 -16.15 -14.27
C ASP A 104 -15.29 -17.10 -14.85
N PHE A 105 -16.21 -16.50 -15.61
CA PHE A 105 -17.29 -17.23 -16.27
C PHE A 105 -16.79 -18.33 -17.24
N PHE A 106 -15.55 -18.21 -17.71
CA PHE A 106 -14.91 -19.20 -18.61
C PHE A 106 -14.08 -20.26 -17.86
N GLY A 107 -14.15 -20.30 -16.51
CA GLY A 107 -13.39 -21.25 -15.68
C GLY A 107 -11.90 -20.89 -15.51
N ARG A 108 -11.46 -19.69 -15.91
CA ARG A 108 -10.07 -19.25 -15.76
C ARG A 108 -9.85 -18.70 -14.35
N LYS A 109 -8.77 -19.14 -13.70
CA LYS A 109 -8.38 -18.67 -12.37
C LYS A 109 -7.52 -17.42 -12.49
N PHE A 110 -7.94 -16.35 -11.85
CA PHE A 110 -7.16 -15.12 -11.68
C PHE A 110 -6.73 -15.00 -10.23
N GLY A 111 -5.43 -14.81 -10.00
CA GLY A 111 -4.90 -14.48 -8.69
C GLY A 111 -5.32 -13.06 -8.31
N ARG A 112 -5.83 -12.90 -7.09
CA ARG A 112 -6.08 -11.61 -6.47
C ARG A 112 -5.41 -11.61 -5.11
N ASP A 113 -4.44 -10.73 -4.92
CA ASP A 113 -3.79 -10.57 -3.63
C ASP A 113 -4.55 -9.51 -2.83
N SER A 114 -4.86 -9.82 -1.58
CA SER A 114 -5.32 -8.86 -0.58
C SER A 114 -4.28 -8.75 0.52
N SER A 115 -4.21 -7.60 1.17
CA SER A 115 -3.25 -7.35 2.23
C SER A 115 -3.91 -6.73 3.44
N GLY A 116 -3.33 -6.99 4.60
CA GLY A 116 -3.76 -6.44 5.87
C GLY A 116 -2.64 -6.44 6.90
N SER A 117 -2.99 -6.11 8.11
CA SER A 117 -2.09 -6.07 9.26
C SER A 117 -2.47 -7.13 10.29
N GLY A 118 -1.50 -7.53 11.11
CA GLY A 118 -1.71 -8.39 12.26
C GLY A 118 -0.81 -8.00 13.42
N LEU A 119 -1.12 -8.51 14.60
CA LEU A 119 -0.35 -8.32 15.82
C LEU A 119 0.12 -9.67 16.34
N ILE A 120 1.43 -9.85 16.55
CA ILE A 120 1.99 -11.02 17.19
C ILE A 120 1.61 -10.99 18.68
N VAL A 121 0.96 -12.05 19.16
CA VAL A 121 0.47 -12.13 20.54
C VAL A 121 1.20 -13.17 21.38
N THR A 122 1.96 -14.07 20.72
CA THR A 122 2.82 -15.05 21.42
C THR A 122 4.19 -15.16 20.76
N GLN A 123 5.22 -15.46 21.55
CA GLN A 123 6.59 -15.59 21.05
C GLN A 123 6.80 -16.77 20.09
N ASP A 124 5.90 -17.74 20.07
CA ASP A 124 5.91 -18.91 19.18
C ASP A 124 5.12 -18.69 17.90
N GLY A 125 4.53 -17.48 17.67
CA GLY A 125 4.01 -17.08 16.36
C GLY A 125 2.51 -17.12 16.19
N TYR A 126 1.69 -17.02 17.22
CA TYR A 126 0.28 -16.71 17.08
C TYR A 126 0.11 -15.21 16.80
N ILE A 127 -0.75 -14.91 15.84
CA ILE A 127 -1.01 -13.56 15.35
C ILE A 127 -2.52 -13.35 15.28
N VAL A 128 -2.97 -12.22 15.82
CA VAL A 128 -4.36 -11.75 15.68
C VAL A 128 -4.45 -10.81 14.48
N THR A 129 -5.48 -11.00 13.67
CA THR A 129 -5.80 -10.16 12.50
C THR A 129 -7.30 -10.10 12.29
N ASN A 130 -7.76 -9.46 11.22
CA ASN A 130 -9.16 -9.43 10.84
C ASN A 130 -9.55 -10.66 10.01
N ASN A 131 -10.81 -11.11 10.15
CA ASN A 131 -11.33 -12.24 9.38
C ASN A 131 -11.31 -11.95 7.87
N HIS A 132 -11.73 -10.76 7.44
CA HIS A 132 -11.74 -10.39 6.02
C HIS A 132 -10.35 -10.41 5.36
N VAL A 133 -9.26 -10.32 6.15
CA VAL A 133 -7.87 -10.43 5.65
C VAL A 133 -7.53 -11.86 5.27
N VAL A 134 -8.06 -12.84 5.97
CA VAL A 134 -7.70 -14.26 5.82
C VAL A 134 -8.77 -15.12 5.15
N GLU A 135 -9.96 -14.59 4.93
CA GLU A 135 -11.06 -15.32 4.30
C GLU A 135 -10.74 -15.72 2.86
N ASN A 136 -11.32 -16.83 2.41
CA ASN A 136 -11.14 -17.38 1.06
C ASN A 136 -9.68 -17.58 0.65
N SER A 137 -8.79 -17.86 1.63
CA SER A 137 -7.36 -17.93 1.41
C SER A 137 -6.95 -19.10 0.55
N GLY A 138 -6.22 -18.85 -0.53
CA GLY A 138 -5.44 -19.83 -1.28
C GLY A 138 -4.00 -19.98 -0.77
N GLY A 139 -3.58 -19.12 0.16
CA GLY A 139 -2.27 -19.13 0.83
C GLY A 139 -1.98 -17.81 1.52
N LEU A 140 -1.52 -17.89 2.77
CA LEU A 140 -1.16 -16.73 3.59
C LEU A 140 0.36 -16.62 3.71
N THR A 141 0.87 -15.40 3.56
CA THR A 141 2.26 -15.06 3.85
C THR A 141 2.30 -13.88 4.83
N VAL A 142 3.02 -14.05 5.92
CA VAL A 142 3.24 -13.03 6.94
C VAL A 142 4.62 -12.44 6.77
N PHE A 143 4.72 -11.11 6.82
CA PHE A 143 5.96 -10.33 6.73
C PHE A 143 6.22 -9.63 8.05
N LEU A 144 7.35 -9.95 8.67
CA LEU A 144 7.77 -9.36 9.93
C LEU A 144 8.47 -8.00 9.73
N ALA A 145 8.56 -7.23 10.81
CA ALA A 145 9.23 -5.93 10.82
C ALA A 145 10.72 -6.03 10.45
N ASP A 146 11.39 -7.12 10.81
CA ASP A 146 12.80 -7.37 10.50
C ASP A 146 13.06 -7.84 9.06
N GLY A 147 12.02 -7.95 8.23
CA GLY A 147 12.11 -8.33 6.82
C GLY A 147 11.98 -9.84 6.57
N ARG A 148 11.92 -10.68 7.59
CA ARG A 148 11.63 -12.11 7.44
C ARG A 148 10.19 -12.32 6.97
N SER A 149 9.94 -13.40 6.24
CA SER A 149 8.59 -13.80 5.84
C SER A 149 8.36 -15.30 6.10
N PHE A 150 7.12 -15.63 6.46
CA PHE A 150 6.72 -17.00 6.81
C PHE A 150 5.37 -17.33 6.17
N PRO A 151 5.16 -18.57 5.72
CA PRO A 151 3.83 -19.06 5.43
C PRO A 151 3.03 -19.12 6.73
N ALA A 152 1.73 -18.85 6.66
CA ALA A 152 0.85 -18.90 7.82
C ALA A 152 -0.33 -19.84 7.59
N THR A 153 -0.84 -20.40 8.68
CA THR A 153 -2.05 -21.21 8.71
C THR A 153 -3.12 -20.53 9.56
N VAL A 154 -4.38 -20.61 9.13
CA VAL A 154 -5.51 -20.13 9.91
C VAL A 154 -5.77 -21.09 11.05
N VAL A 155 -5.81 -20.59 12.29
CA VAL A 155 -6.11 -21.35 13.50
C VAL A 155 -7.61 -21.29 13.81
N GLY A 156 -8.21 -20.11 13.65
CA GLY A 156 -9.63 -19.88 13.87
C GLY A 156 -10.05 -18.52 13.38
N THR A 157 -11.35 -18.39 13.11
CA THR A 157 -11.97 -17.15 12.62
C THR A 157 -13.29 -16.91 13.33
N ASP A 158 -13.63 -15.65 13.50
CA ASP A 158 -14.94 -15.20 13.95
C ASP A 158 -15.44 -14.09 13.01
N PRO A 159 -16.26 -14.44 12.00
CA PRO A 159 -16.80 -13.46 11.06
C PRO A 159 -17.72 -12.43 11.72
N ALA A 160 -18.35 -12.76 12.86
CA ALA A 160 -19.28 -11.84 13.54
C ALA A 160 -18.55 -10.65 14.17
N THR A 161 -17.33 -10.86 14.63
CA THR A 161 -16.46 -9.81 15.21
C THR A 161 -15.38 -9.34 14.27
N ASP A 162 -15.31 -9.91 13.05
CA ASP A 162 -14.22 -9.71 12.08
C ASP A 162 -12.83 -10.00 12.66
N LEU A 163 -12.71 -11.04 13.50
CA LEU A 163 -11.44 -11.46 14.08
C LEU A 163 -10.97 -12.80 13.52
N ALA A 164 -9.65 -12.96 13.42
CA ALA A 164 -9.00 -14.22 13.08
C ALA A 164 -7.69 -14.39 13.85
N VAL A 165 -7.33 -15.64 14.06
CA VAL A 165 -6.01 -16.05 14.58
C VAL A 165 -5.32 -16.89 13.52
N ILE A 166 -4.08 -16.52 13.22
CA ILE A 166 -3.20 -17.27 12.32
C ILE A 166 -1.91 -17.67 13.05
N LYS A 167 -1.21 -18.66 12.54
CA LYS A 167 0.03 -19.20 13.12
C LYS A 167 1.14 -19.25 12.07
N ILE A 168 2.31 -18.78 12.45
CA ILE A 168 3.57 -18.96 11.72
C ILE A 168 4.52 -19.85 12.51
N ASP A 169 5.41 -20.58 11.83
CA ASP A 169 6.44 -21.41 12.47
C ASP A 169 7.71 -20.55 12.70
N ALA A 170 7.70 -19.82 13.82
CA ALA A 170 8.81 -18.97 14.25
C ALA A 170 8.84 -18.90 15.80
N GLN A 171 10.03 -18.58 16.34
CA GLN A 171 10.26 -18.51 17.78
C GLN A 171 10.97 -17.23 18.15
N GLY A 172 10.84 -16.83 19.42
CA GLY A 172 11.52 -15.66 19.96
C GLY A 172 11.00 -14.34 19.37
N LEU A 173 9.73 -14.31 18.95
CA LEU A 173 9.13 -13.16 18.32
C LEU A 173 8.80 -12.06 19.35
N PRO A 174 8.88 -10.78 18.95
CA PRO A 174 8.34 -9.68 19.73
C PRO A 174 6.83 -9.80 19.80
N ILE A 175 6.24 -9.46 20.94
CA ILE A 175 4.80 -9.56 21.18
C ILE A 175 4.19 -8.19 21.46
N GLY A 176 2.96 -7.98 20.99
CA GLY A 176 2.12 -6.86 21.39
C GLY A 176 1.53 -7.11 22.78
N VAL A 177 1.45 -6.05 23.57
CA VAL A 177 0.85 -6.10 24.91
C VAL A 177 -0.54 -5.47 24.84
N PHE A 178 -1.55 -6.21 25.29
CA PHE A 178 -2.91 -5.68 25.36
C PHE A 178 -3.06 -4.69 26.50
N GLY A 179 -3.71 -3.57 26.20
CA GLY A 179 -4.12 -2.59 27.19
C GLY A 179 -5.52 -2.87 27.75
N ASN A 180 -5.95 -2.05 28.69
CA ASN A 180 -7.31 -2.07 29.21
C ASN A 180 -8.17 -1.04 28.44
N SER A 181 -9.04 -1.52 27.55
CA SER A 181 -9.93 -0.66 26.78
C SER A 181 -10.99 0.07 27.62
N ASP A 182 -11.39 -0.49 28.77
CA ASP A 182 -12.35 0.15 29.67
C ASP A 182 -11.80 1.42 30.35
N ALA A 183 -10.46 1.56 30.36
CA ALA A 183 -9.78 2.73 30.91
C ALA A 183 -9.62 3.88 29.89
N LEU A 184 -10.02 3.69 28.64
CA LEU A 184 -9.91 4.71 27.59
C LEU A 184 -10.85 5.88 27.87
N ARG A 185 -10.43 7.07 27.40
CA ARG A 185 -11.22 8.30 27.50
C ARG A 185 -11.23 9.05 26.17
N PRO A 186 -12.36 9.66 25.77
CA PRO A 186 -12.40 10.56 24.62
C PRO A 186 -11.36 11.67 24.76
N GLY A 187 -10.67 12.00 23.66
CA GLY A 187 -9.57 12.95 23.63
C GLY A 187 -8.20 12.35 23.99
N GLN A 188 -8.13 11.11 24.47
CA GLN A 188 -6.85 10.43 24.73
C GLN A 188 -6.10 10.19 23.42
N LEU A 189 -4.77 10.41 23.43
CA LEU A 189 -3.90 10.15 22.28
C LEU A 189 -3.99 8.68 21.86
N ALA A 190 -4.15 8.44 20.57
CA ALA A 190 -4.15 7.12 19.95
C ALA A 190 -3.14 7.08 18.81
N VAL A 191 -2.44 5.97 18.66
CA VAL A 191 -1.50 5.71 17.57
C VAL A 191 -1.95 4.44 16.85
N ALA A 192 -2.16 4.52 15.55
CA ALA A 192 -2.44 3.36 14.73
C ALA A 192 -1.19 2.98 13.92
N ILE A 193 -0.83 1.70 13.96
CA ILE A 193 0.33 1.14 13.26
C ILE A 193 -0.16 -0.03 12.42
N GLY A 194 0.17 -0.04 11.12
CA GLY A 194 -0.29 -1.09 10.23
C GLY A 194 0.42 -1.12 8.89
N ASN A 195 -0.07 -1.99 8.03
CA ASN A 195 0.42 -2.19 6.66
C ASN A 195 -0.75 -2.06 5.67
N PRO A 196 -1.30 -0.84 5.48
CA PRO A 196 -2.62 -0.62 4.85
C PRO A 196 -2.69 -0.98 3.36
N LEU A 197 -1.58 -0.90 2.63
CA LEU A 197 -1.56 -1.01 1.15
C LEU A 197 -0.52 -2.03 0.64
N GLY A 198 -0.26 -3.11 1.40
CA GLY A 198 0.70 -4.14 1.02
C GLY A 198 2.15 -3.79 1.39
N LEU A 199 3.09 -4.49 0.75
CA LEU A 199 4.52 -4.44 1.12
C LEU A 199 5.19 -3.09 0.87
N ASP A 200 4.62 -2.26 0.01
CA ASP A 200 5.18 -0.95 -0.37
C ASP A 200 4.99 0.11 0.73
N PHE A 201 4.01 -0.07 1.64
CA PHE A 201 3.68 0.86 2.74
C PHE A 201 3.87 0.22 4.11
N LYS A 202 4.97 -0.53 4.29
CA LYS A 202 5.28 -1.22 5.55
C LYS A 202 5.32 -0.25 6.71
N PHE A 203 4.62 -0.64 7.79
CA PHE A 203 4.66 0.06 9.08
C PHE A 203 4.28 1.55 9.02
N THR A 204 3.18 1.84 8.34
CA THR A 204 2.59 3.19 8.38
C THR A 204 2.11 3.49 9.80
N VAL A 205 2.57 4.61 10.34
CA VAL A 205 2.17 5.12 11.66
C VAL A 205 1.31 6.35 11.46
N THR A 206 0.13 6.34 12.08
CA THR A 206 -0.76 7.50 12.11
C THR A 206 -1.18 7.78 13.54
N GLN A 207 -1.49 9.03 13.86
CA GLN A 207 -1.95 9.42 15.18
C GLN A 207 -3.28 10.14 15.12
N GLY A 208 -3.98 10.11 16.23
CA GLY A 208 -5.22 10.79 16.44
C GLY A 208 -5.62 10.77 17.90
N VAL A 209 -6.91 10.91 18.15
CA VAL A 209 -7.47 10.78 19.49
C VAL A 209 -8.64 9.81 19.49
N ILE A 210 -8.90 9.21 20.64
CA ILE A 210 -10.14 8.47 20.88
C ILE A 210 -11.31 9.46 20.75
N SER A 211 -12.09 9.34 19.70
CA SER A 211 -13.19 10.28 19.41
C SER A 211 -14.47 9.97 20.18
N GLY A 212 -14.63 8.74 20.65
CA GLY A 212 -15.80 8.28 21.41
C GLY A 212 -15.66 6.81 21.75
N LEU A 213 -16.44 6.37 22.72
CA LEU A 213 -16.52 4.99 23.23
C LEU A 213 -17.96 4.47 23.03
N ASP A 214 -18.14 3.16 23.16
CA ASP A 214 -19.43 2.47 23.17
C ASP A 214 -20.31 2.77 21.93
N ARG A 215 -19.69 2.94 20.75
CA ARG A 215 -20.39 3.17 19.49
C ARG A 215 -20.60 1.84 18.76
N VAL A 216 -21.85 1.56 18.43
CA VAL A 216 -22.20 0.46 17.53
C VAL A 216 -21.89 0.93 16.09
N LEU A 217 -20.96 0.24 15.42
CA LEU A 217 -20.72 0.42 14.00
C LEU A 217 -21.49 -0.68 13.25
N THR A 218 -22.44 -0.29 12.44
CA THR A 218 -23.03 -1.21 11.46
C THR A 218 -22.12 -1.17 10.23
N VAL A 219 -21.36 -2.24 10.01
CA VAL A 219 -20.62 -2.42 8.76
C VAL A 219 -21.66 -2.78 7.72
N GLY A 220 -21.96 -1.85 6.80
CA GLY A 220 -22.89 -2.10 5.72
C GLY A 220 -22.33 -3.14 4.74
N ASP A 221 -23.21 -3.96 4.21
CA ASP A 221 -22.96 -4.87 3.08
C ASP A 221 -22.65 -4.07 1.80
#